data_05561e4bf62d02e358b22427faa97c0b
#
_entry.id   05561e4bf62d02e358b22427faa97c0b
#
_cell.length_a   1.000
_cell.length_b   1.000
_cell.length_c   1.000
_cell.angle_alpha   90.00
_cell.angle_beta   90.00
_cell.angle_gamma   90.00
#
_symmetry.space_group_name_H-M   'P 1'
#
loop_
_entity.id
_entity.type
_entity.pdbx_description
1 polymer ?
#
loop_
_entity_poly.entity_id
_entity_poly.type
_entity_poly.pdbx_seq_one_letter_code
_entity_poly.pdbx_strand_id
1 'polypeptide(L)'
;MKICVFIDGQNFYRSLLRFDEALRVDYDKLARWITQAVGGSPATFAGAYYYVGVSADAPALVEGFLKGLELRPGYFVKREPRVRRSGRCSACGATYEYTTEKRVDTRLVADLIQLAANNAFDAAVLVSGDEDFVPAVEAVNALGKQVWVATWSADELSKDLRVRCFGEVHLSDGIAAFRAERARGVDRERLPGLARTEGRVGGLTSRLQGRPSTGLALERGLAELQRAEARLPHVSRGYFVTRWRSHQLPPAGQEREALVQQMIEAGVCEEFEATDADGRSVRAIRSRAATTSPEGVSAAG
;
A
#
# COMPACT_ATOMS: atom_id res chain seq x y z
N MET A 1 -0.43 13.86 30.43
CA MET A 1 0.15 12.68 29.78
C MET A 1 0.82 13.11 28.48
N LYS A 2 2.10 12.82 28.30
CA LYS A 2 2.85 13.08 27.07
C LYS A 2 2.66 11.94 26.07
N ILE A 3 2.28 12.24 24.84
CA ILE A 3 1.98 11.25 23.80
C ILE A 3 2.89 11.45 22.61
N CYS A 4 3.58 10.37 22.22
CA CYS A 4 4.31 10.27 20.95
C CYS A 4 3.56 9.37 19.97
N VAL A 5 3.56 9.74 18.70
CA VAL A 5 2.95 8.98 17.61
C VAL A 5 4.05 8.39 16.72
N PHE A 6 4.03 7.09 16.50
CA PHE A 6 4.97 6.35 15.66
C PHE A 6 4.24 5.82 14.45
N ILE A 7 4.54 6.35 13.27
CA ILE A 7 3.82 6.07 12.04
C ILE A 7 4.68 5.20 11.14
N ASP A 8 4.29 3.96 10.92
CA ASP A 8 4.78 3.16 9.81
C ASP A 8 4.18 3.71 8.52
N GLY A 9 4.95 4.50 7.80
CA GLY A 9 4.45 5.25 6.66
C GLY A 9 3.94 4.36 5.52
N GLN A 10 4.54 3.18 5.33
CA GLN A 10 4.11 2.26 4.29
C GLN A 10 2.80 1.54 4.67
N ASN A 11 2.72 1.03 5.90
CA ASN A 11 1.53 0.40 6.41
C ASN A 11 0.36 1.40 6.44
N PHE A 12 0.57 2.59 7.03
CA PHE A 12 -0.43 3.66 7.08
C PHE A 12 -0.97 4.03 5.71
N TYR A 13 -0.09 4.26 4.72
CA TYR A 13 -0.50 4.68 3.38
C TYR A 13 -1.24 3.58 2.62
N ARG A 14 -0.78 2.33 2.71
CA ARG A 14 -1.45 1.19 2.09
C ARG A 14 -2.85 0.97 2.66
N SER A 15 -2.97 1.07 3.96
CA SER A 15 -4.22 0.92 4.68
C SER A 15 -5.18 2.06 4.39
N LEU A 16 -4.69 3.30 4.32
CA LEU A 16 -5.46 4.46 3.88
C LEU A 16 -6.05 4.26 2.48
N LEU A 17 -5.25 3.80 1.51
CA LEU A 17 -5.73 3.55 0.15
C LEU A 17 -6.77 2.45 0.04
N ARG A 18 -6.70 1.44 0.92
CA ARG A 18 -7.75 0.40 1.00
C ARG A 18 -9.03 0.94 1.60
N PHE A 19 -8.90 1.80 2.60
CA PHE A 19 -10.03 2.39 3.31
C PHE A 19 -10.77 3.42 2.43
N ASP A 20 -10.05 4.43 1.94
CA ASP A 20 -10.59 5.48 1.05
C ASP A 20 -9.46 6.11 0.21
N GLU A 21 -9.40 5.75 -1.08
CA GLU A 21 -8.37 6.27 -2.01
C GLU A 21 -8.48 7.79 -2.21
N ALA A 22 -9.65 8.37 -2.02
CA ALA A 22 -9.91 9.80 -2.18
C ALA A 22 -9.59 10.63 -0.93
N LEU A 23 -9.44 9.98 0.23
CA LEU A 23 -9.16 10.66 1.48
C LEU A 23 -7.76 11.30 1.44
N ARG A 24 -7.71 12.56 1.83
CA ARG A 24 -6.47 13.29 2.06
C ARG A 24 -6.37 13.60 3.54
N VAL A 25 -5.19 13.38 4.11
CA VAL A 25 -4.94 13.49 5.55
C VAL A 25 -4.13 14.76 5.83
N ASP A 26 -4.65 15.58 6.72
CA ASP A 26 -3.89 16.64 7.37
C ASP A 26 -3.14 16.04 8.56
N TYR A 27 -1.84 15.89 8.43
CA TYR A 27 -1.01 15.21 9.43
C TYR A 27 -0.97 15.94 10.78
N ASP A 28 -1.02 17.28 10.79
CA ASP A 28 -1.06 18.03 12.05
C ASP A 28 -2.37 17.79 12.79
N LYS A 29 -3.47 17.82 12.06
CA LYS A 29 -4.79 17.50 12.62
C LYS A 29 -4.88 16.04 13.07
N LEU A 30 -4.29 15.11 12.29
CA LEU A 30 -4.22 13.69 12.65
C LEU A 30 -3.48 13.48 13.98
N ALA A 31 -2.28 14.05 14.12
CA ALA A 31 -1.48 13.91 15.34
C ALA A 31 -2.19 14.48 16.57
N ARG A 32 -2.82 15.65 16.42
CA ARG A 32 -3.63 16.26 17.50
C ARG A 32 -4.83 15.41 17.86
N TRP A 33 -5.55 14.90 16.87
CA TRP A 33 -6.71 14.05 17.12
C TRP A 33 -6.32 12.74 17.82
N ILE A 34 -5.27 12.06 17.36
CA ILE A 34 -4.75 10.86 18.01
C ILE A 34 -4.36 11.16 19.47
N THR A 35 -3.64 12.26 19.70
CA THR A 35 -3.22 12.68 21.04
C THR A 35 -4.42 12.86 21.96
N GLN A 36 -5.48 13.47 21.46
CA GLN A 36 -6.69 13.72 22.24
C GLN A 36 -7.52 12.44 22.45
N ALA A 37 -7.58 11.56 21.45
CA ALA A 37 -8.29 10.28 21.54
C ALA A 37 -7.69 9.35 22.60
N VAL A 38 -6.36 9.35 22.74
CA VAL A 38 -5.64 8.50 23.71
C VAL A 38 -5.54 9.15 25.10
N GLY A 39 -5.19 10.41 25.15
CA GLY A 39 -4.85 11.07 26.42
C GLY A 39 -5.96 11.90 27.04
N GLY A 40 -7.02 12.15 26.32
CA GLY A 40 -8.06 13.09 26.75
C GLY A 40 -7.51 14.51 26.95
N SER A 41 -8.18 15.29 27.81
CA SER A 41 -7.70 16.63 28.16
C SER A 41 -7.30 16.64 29.66
N PRO A 42 -6.08 17.12 30.02
CA PRO A 42 -5.05 17.70 29.16
C PRO A 42 -3.99 16.66 28.72
N ALA A 43 -3.98 16.29 27.45
CA ALA A 43 -2.88 15.53 26.86
C ALA A 43 -1.93 16.45 26.09
N THR A 44 -0.64 16.10 26.10
CA THR A 44 0.41 16.87 25.43
C THR A 44 0.98 16.06 24.27
N PHE A 45 0.89 16.59 23.07
CA PHE A 45 1.62 16.06 21.92
C PHE A 45 3.11 16.26 22.11
N ALA A 46 3.88 15.15 22.19
CA ALA A 46 5.31 15.17 22.42
C ALA A 46 6.12 14.97 21.12
N GLY A 47 5.50 14.48 20.06
CA GLY A 47 6.09 14.32 18.75
C GLY A 47 5.46 13.22 17.90
N ALA A 48 5.66 13.32 16.59
CA ALA A 48 5.28 12.30 15.62
C ALA A 48 6.53 11.85 14.85
N TYR A 49 6.77 10.57 14.82
CA TYR A 49 7.88 9.93 14.13
C TYR A 49 7.32 9.19 12.92
N TYR A 50 7.71 9.61 11.72
CA TYR A 50 7.24 9.04 10.47
C TYR A 50 8.36 8.22 9.81
N TYR A 51 8.18 6.92 9.73
CA TYR A 51 9.17 5.98 9.21
C TYR A 51 8.83 5.59 7.78
N VAL A 52 9.79 5.68 6.88
CA VAL A 52 9.56 5.40 5.46
C VAL A 52 10.82 4.92 4.76
N GLY A 53 10.66 3.90 3.92
CA GLY A 53 11.69 3.49 2.97
C GLY A 53 11.65 4.37 1.72
N VAL A 54 12.79 4.96 1.34
CA VAL A 54 12.90 5.85 0.18
C VAL A 54 13.92 5.30 -0.79
N SER A 55 13.57 5.22 -2.08
CA SER A 55 14.50 4.89 -3.16
C SER A 55 15.37 6.10 -3.50
N ALA A 56 16.60 5.88 -3.96
CA ALA A 56 17.48 6.97 -4.38
C ALA A 56 16.90 7.80 -5.54
N ASP A 57 16.03 7.19 -6.34
CA ASP A 57 15.30 7.76 -7.46
C ASP A 57 13.85 8.09 -7.12
N ALA A 58 13.59 8.46 -5.86
CA ALA A 58 12.23 8.76 -5.41
C ALA A 58 11.63 9.92 -6.22
N PRO A 59 10.35 9.83 -6.62
CA PRO A 59 9.67 10.92 -7.33
C PRO A 59 9.67 12.22 -6.55
N ALA A 60 9.76 13.35 -7.24
CA ALA A 60 9.79 14.69 -6.62
C ALA A 60 8.60 14.97 -5.69
N LEU A 61 7.44 14.37 -5.96
CA LEU A 61 6.26 14.48 -5.10
C LEU A 61 6.44 13.77 -3.74
N VAL A 62 7.12 12.60 -3.72
CA VAL A 62 7.44 11.92 -2.47
C VAL A 62 8.41 12.77 -1.65
N GLU A 63 9.45 13.28 -2.31
CA GLU A 63 10.40 14.18 -1.68
C GLU A 63 9.74 15.45 -1.14
N GLY A 64 8.85 16.06 -1.93
CA GLY A 64 8.07 17.24 -1.52
C GLY A 64 7.19 16.97 -0.30
N PHE A 65 6.52 15.80 -0.28
CA PHE A 65 5.71 15.37 0.86
C PHE A 65 6.56 15.18 2.12
N LEU A 66 7.68 14.46 2.03
CA LEU A 66 8.54 14.19 3.18
C LEU A 66 9.17 15.48 3.71
N LYS A 67 9.65 16.36 2.83
CA LYS A 67 10.11 17.70 3.22
C LYS A 67 9.00 18.51 3.88
N GLY A 68 7.78 18.43 3.37
CA GLY A 68 6.63 19.09 3.98
C GLY A 68 6.33 18.59 5.40
N LEU A 69 6.53 17.28 5.67
CA LEU A 69 6.42 16.75 7.03
C LEU A 69 7.58 17.20 7.93
N GLU A 70 8.82 17.21 7.43
CA GLU A 70 10.02 17.65 8.17
C GLU A 70 9.93 19.12 8.61
N LEU A 71 9.23 19.94 7.86
CA LEU A 71 9.02 21.36 8.20
C LEU A 71 7.95 21.56 9.28
N ARG A 72 7.21 20.54 9.66
CA ARG A 72 6.16 20.63 10.69
C ARG A 72 6.75 20.52 12.08
N PRO A 73 6.43 21.44 13.01
CA PRO A 73 6.90 21.34 14.38
C PRO A 73 6.47 20.01 15.04
N GLY A 74 7.44 19.31 15.64
CA GLY A 74 7.20 18.04 16.31
C GLY A 74 7.11 16.83 15.41
N TYR A 75 7.37 16.96 14.09
CA TYR A 75 7.49 15.83 13.18
C TYR A 75 8.95 15.45 12.94
N PHE A 76 9.24 14.16 13.04
CA PHE A 76 10.57 13.58 12.84
C PHE A 76 10.49 12.51 11.76
N VAL A 77 10.88 12.84 10.54
CA VAL A 77 10.86 11.88 9.41
C VAL A 77 12.15 11.05 9.45
N LYS A 78 11.98 9.73 9.51
CA LYS A 78 13.04 8.73 9.50
C LYS A 78 13.05 8.03 8.15
N ARG A 79 14.02 8.38 7.33
CA ARG A 79 14.18 7.85 5.96
C ARG A 79 15.17 6.71 5.97
N GLU A 80 14.74 5.54 5.53
CA GLU A 80 15.59 4.38 5.35
C GLU A 80 15.71 4.04 3.86
N PRO A 81 16.88 3.57 3.39
CA PRO A 81 17.05 3.29 1.98
C PRO A 81 16.24 2.05 1.57
N ARG A 82 15.60 2.12 0.40
CA ARG A 82 15.05 0.95 -0.29
C ARG A 82 16.16 0.26 -1.08
N VAL A 83 16.26 -1.04 -0.93
CA VAL A 83 17.27 -1.85 -1.61
C VAL A 83 16.62 -2.60 -2.77
N ARG A 84 17.17 -2.43 -3.98
CA ARG A 84 16.80 -3.26 -5.14
C ARG A 84 17.35 -4.67 -4.93
N ARG A 85 16.53 -5.66 -5.20
CA ARG A 85 16.90 -7.07 -5.19
C ARG A 85 16.43 -7.74 -6.46
N SER A 86 17.18 -8.71 -6.92
CA SER A 86 16.74 -9.61 -7.96
C SER A 86 16.18 -10.88 -7.33
N GLY A 87 15.08 -11.37 -7.87
CA GLY A 87 14.53 -12.68 -7.55
C GLY A 87 14.44 -13.51 -8.83
N ARG A 88 14.45 -14.83 -8.69
CA ARG A 88 14.19 -15.75 -9.78
C ARG A 88 12.84 -16.40 -9.56
N CYS A 89 12.00 -16.40 -10.59
CA CYS A 89 10.71 -17.09 -10.54
C CYS A 89 10.93 -18.60 -10.47
N SER A 90 10.43 -19.25 -9.43
CA SER A 90 10.55 -20.70 -9.29
C SER A 90 9.72 -21.50 -10.29
N ALA A 91 8.76 -20.88 -10.96
CA ALA A 91 7.88 -21.52 -11.93
C ALA A 91 8.42 -21.43 -13.37
N CYS A 92 9.05 -20.30 -13.75
CA CYS A 92 9.51 -20.08 -15.11
C CYS A 92 10.99 -19.71 -15.22
N GLY A 93 11.72 -19.63 -14.10
CA GLY A 93 13.13 -19.27 -14.07
C GLY A 93 13.47 -17.81 -14.41
N ALA A 94 12.49 -16.99 -14.77
CA ALA A 94 12.71 -15.60 -15.12
C ALA A 94 13.22 -14.80 -13.93
N THR A 95 14.22 -13.93 -14.17
CA THR A 95 14.74 -13.01 -13.18
C THR A 95 13.86 -11.76 -13.18
N TYR A 96 13.48 -11.30 -11.98
CA TYR A 96 12.73 -10.06 -11.79
C TYR A 96 13.39 -9.21 -10.71
N GLU A 97 13.30 -7.90 -10.86
CA GLU A 97 13.76 -6.96 -9.85
C GLU A 97 12.60 -6.53 -8.96
N TYR A 98 12.86 -6.43 -7.68
CA TYR A 98 11.91 -5.90 -6.71
C TYR A 98 12.64 -5.06 -5.68
N THR A 99 11.94 -4.10 -5.12
CA THR A 99 12.49 -3.23 -4.08
C THR A 99 11.95 -3.65 -2.73
N THR A 100 12.84 -3.87 -1.78
CA THR A 100 12.48 -4.16 -0.38
C THR A 100 12.87 -3.00 0.51
N GLU A 101 12.03 -2.70 1.48
CA GLU A 101 12.41 -1.89 2.61
C GLU A 101 13.25 -2.73 3.56
N LYS A 102 14.38 -2.21 3.95
CA LYS A 102 15.18 -2.75 5.03
C LYS A 102 15.29 -1.69 6.11
N ARG A 103 15.22 -2.12 7.36
CA ARG A 103 15.47 -1.29 8.53
C ARG A 103 14.35 -0.34 8.94
N VAL A 104 13.27 -0.15 8.18
CA VAL A 104 12.17 0.74 8.58
C VAL A 104 11.60 0.26 9.92
N ASP A 105 11.18 -1.00 9.98
CA ASP A 105 10.61 -1.61 11.19
C ASP A 105 11.64 -1.66 12.32
N THR A 106 12.87 -2.08 12.01
CA THR A 106 13.96 -2.13 13.00
C THR A 106 14.26 -0.74 13.56
N ARG A 107 14.23 0.30 12.74
CA ARG A 107 14.44 1.68 13.18
C ARG A 107 13.29 2.16 14.06
N LEU A 108 12.04 1.88 13.67
CA LEU A 108 10.86 2.20 14.47
C LEU A 108 10.95 1.52 15.84
N VAL A 109 11.23 0.22 15.87
CA VAL A 109 11.39 -0.56 17.11
C VAL A 109 12.48 0.04 18.01
N ALA A 110 13.65 0.35 17.45
CA ALA A 110 14.76 0.93 18.19
C ALA A 110 14.41 2.30 18.78
N ASP A 111 13.83 3.19 17.98
CA ASP A 111 13.43 4.53 18.43
C ASP A 111 12.30 4.45 19.48
N LEU A 112 11.34 3.55 19.31
CA LEU A 112 10.22 3.36 20.25
C LEU A 112 10.73 2.95 21.63
N ILE A 113 11.61 1.95 21.70
CA ILE A 113 12.19 1.46 22.96
C ILE A 113 13.11 2.51 23.58
N GLN A 114 13.98 3.14 22.77
CA GLN A 114 14.92 4.14 23.25
C GLN A 114 14.19 5.36 23.84
N LEU A 115 13.17 5.86 23.17
CA LEU A 115 12.39 7.01 23.65
C LEU A 115 11.59 6.67 24.90
N ALA A 116 11.08 5.44 25.02
CA ALA A 116 10.45 4.96 26.24
C ALA A 116 11.42 4.94 27.43
N ALA A 117 12.63 4.38 27.23
CA ALA A 117 13.68 4.34 28.23
C ALA A 117 14.14 5.74 28.68
N ASN A 118 14.16 6.70 27.76
CA ASN A 118 14.50 8.09 28.04
C ASN A 118 13.34 8.93 28.61
N ASN A 119 12.20 8.31 28.96
CA ASN A 119 11.00 9.01 29.46
C ASN A 119 10.49 10.14 28.53
N ALA A 120 10.68 9.98 27.22
CA ALA A 120 10.23 10.97 26.24
C ALA A 120 8.70 11.09 26.17
N PHE A 121 7.99 10.02 26.51
CA PHE A 121 6.52 9.95 26.53
C PHE A 121 6.00 9.12 27.70
N ASP A 122 4.72 9.27 28.00
CA ASP A 122 3.97 8.42 28.91
C ASP A 122 3.18 7.35 28.15
N ALA A 123 2.68 7.70 26.95
CA ALA A 123 2.04 6.77 26.04
C ALA A 123 2.57 6.96 24.61
N ALA A 124 2.78 5.86 23.92
CA ALA A 124 3.07 5.80 22.49
C ALA A 124 1.82 5.36 21.74
N VAL A 125 1.60 5.93 20.54
CA VAL A 125 0.59 5.43 19.61
C VAL A 125 1.32 4.88 18.37
N LEU A 126 1.25 3.58 18.19
CA LEU A 126 1.79 2.88 17.03
C LEU A 126 0.74 2.86 15.93
N VAL A 127 1.01 3.54 14.84
CA VAL A 127 0.12 3.56 13.66
C VAL A 127 0.58 2.46 12.69
N SER A 128 0.27 1.24 13.03
CA SER A 128 0.50 0.00 12.28
C SER A 128 -0.30 -1.14 12.90
N GLY A 129 -0.71 -2.11 12.10
CA GLY A 129 -1.37 -3.33 12.57
C GLY A 129 -0.49 -4.57 12.56
N ASP A 130 0.81 -4.41 12.26
CA ASP A 130 1.75 -5.50 12.02
C ASP A 130 2.19 -6.18 13.33
N GLU A 131 2.14 -7.52 13.35
CA GLU A 131 2.53 -8.33 14.51
C GLU A 131 4.03 -8.31 14.81
N ASP A 132 4.86 -7.93 13.84
CA ASP A 132 6.31 -7.82 14.02
C ASP A 132 6.70 -6.80 15.10
N PHE A 133 5.78 -5.89 15.48
CA PHE A 133 5.97 -4.92 16.56
C PHE A 133 5.67 -5.45 17.97
N VAL A 134 5.13 -6.66 18.12
CA VAL A 134 4.79 -7.26 19.41
C VAL A 134 5.96 -7.22 20.41
N PRO A 135 7.20 -7.65 20.05
CA PRO A 135 8.30 -7.62 21.01
C PRO A 135 8.66 -6.19 21.49
N ALA A 136 8.51 -5.20 20.61
CA ALA A 136 8.76 -3.81 20.97
C ALA A 136 7.71 -3.27 21.94
N VAL A 137 6.44 -3.61 21.71
CA VAL A 137 5.33 -3.25 22.62
C VAL A 137 5.55 -3.84 24.01
N GLU A 138 5.92 -5.12 24.08
CA GLU A 138 6.22 -5.79 25.36
C GLU A 138 7.39 -5.11 26.11
N ALA A 139 8.47 -4.76 25.37
CA ALA A 139 9.60 -4.06 25.96
C ALA A 139 9.21 -2.67 26.52
N VAL A 140 8.38 -1.92 25.78
CA VAL A 140 7.91 -0.59 26.21
C VAL A 140 6.97 -0.68 27.41
N ASN A 141 6.07 -1.66 27.41
CA ASN A 141 5.19 -1.94 28.56
C ASN A 141 6.01 -2.31 29.83
N ALA A 142 7.08 -3.08 29.66
CA ALA A 142 8.00 -3.41 30.76
C ALA A 142 8.72 -2.19 31.35
N LEU A 143 8.90 -1.11 30.54
CA LEU A 143 9.41 0.19 31.00
C LEU A 143 8.33 1.05 31.71
N GLY A 144 7.14 0.52 31.92
CA GLY A 144 6.04 1.23 32.56
C GLY A 144 5.36 2.28 31.68
N LYS A 145 5.52 2.18 30.35
CA LYS A 145 4.86 3.06 29.37
C LYS A 145 3.69 2.35 28.72
N GLN A 146 2.69 3.12 28.29
CA GLN A 146 1.55 2.59 27.57
C GLN A 146 1.83 2.57 26.07
N VAL A 147 1.44 1.50 25.36
CA VAL A 147 1.40 1.47 23.91
C VAL A 147 -0.05 1.30 23.46
N TRP A 148 -0.50 2.23 22.66
CA TRP A 148 -1.78 2.19 21.95
C TRP A 148 -1.52 1.89 20.48
N VAL A 149 -2.47 1.24 19.81
CA VAL A 149 -2.36 0.97 18.38
C VAL A 149 -3.43 1.75 17.62
N ALA A 150 -3.09 2.27 16.45
CA ALA A 150 -4.04 2.99 15.60
C ALA A 150 -4.07 2.38 14.20
N THR A 151 -5.27 2.01 13.72
CA THR A 151 -5.50 1.41 12.39
C THR A 151 -6.72 2.01 11.71
N TRP A 152 -6.82 1.86 10.37
CA TRP A 152 -7.98 2.29 9.61
C TRP A 152 -9.15 1.32 9.74
N SER A 153 -8.86 0.04 9.87
CA SER A 153 -9.84 -1.04 10.01
C SER A 153 -9.39 -2.04 11.08
N ALA A 154 -10.33 -2.61 11.78
CA ALA A 154 -10.08 -3.63 12.80
C ALA A 154 -9.42 -4.90 12.22
N ASP A 155 -9.68 -5.20 10.95
CA ASP A 155 -9.15 -6.39 10.25
C ASP A 155 -7.64 -6.29 10.00
N GLU A 156 -7.08 -5.06 10.03
CA GLU A 156 -5.66 -4.81 9.82
C GLU A 156 -4.82 -5.02 11.06
N LEU A 157 -5.46 -5.09 12.22
CA LEU A 157 -4.80 -5.26 13.49
C LEU A 157 -4.64 -6.74 13.83
N SER A 158 -3.39 -7.20 13.94
CA SER A 158 -3.12 -8.56 14.37
C SER A 158 -3.67 -8.81 15.79
N LYS A 159 -4.14 -10.03 16.03
CA LYS A 159 -4.70 -10.40 17.36
C LYS A 159 -3.63 -10.33 18.45
N ASP A 160 -2.41 -10.74 18.09
CA ASP A 160 -1.29 -10.77 19.02
C ASP A 160 -0.84 -9.36 19.44
N LEU A 161 -0.84 -8.41 18.50
CA LEU A 161 -0.55 -7.01 18.81
C LEU A 161 -1.68 -6.38 19.65
N ARG A 162 -2.94 -6.64 19.29
CA ARG A 162 -4.11 -6.12 20.01
C ARG A 162 -4.09 -6.43 21.49
N VAL A 163 -3.83 -7.67 21.88
CA VAL A 163 -3.90 -8.10 23.28
C VAL A 163 -2.74 -7.58 24.15
N ARG A 164 -1.68 -7.07 23.51
CA ARG A 164 -0.52 -6.50 24.21
C ARG A 164 -0.55 -4.98 24.29
N CYS A 165 -1.36 -4.35 23.47
CA CYS A 165 -1.55 -2.90 23.50
C CYS A 165 -2.51 -2.51 24.65
N PHE A 166 -2.32 -1.31 25.17
CA PHE A 166 -3.15 -0.74 26.22
C PHE A 166 -4.56 -0.39 25.72
N GLY A 167 -4.68 -0.07 24.45
CA GLY A 167 -5.93 0.18 23.78
C GLY A 167 -5.74 0.38 22.27
N GLU A 168 -6.86 0.54 21.58
CA GLU A 168 -6.89 0.75 20.13
C GLU A 168 -7.63 2.03 19.76
N VAL A 169 -7.19 2.65 18.69
CA VAL A 169 -7.78 3.86 18.10
C VAL A 169 -8.16 3.56 16.66
N HIS A 170 -9.43 3.72 16.34
CA HIS A 170 -9.89 3.57 14.96
C HIS A 170 -9.77 4.91 14.23
N LEU A 171 -8.85 5.00 13.26
CA LEU A 171 -8.62 6.24 12.49
C LEU A 171 -9.87 6.68 11.72
N SER A 172 -10.72 5.72 11.33
CA SER A 172 -12.03 6.00 10.71
C SER A 172 -12.90 6.96 11.53
N ASP A 173 -12.82 6.91 12.85
CA ASP A 173 -13.66 7.72 13.75
C ASP A 173 -13.27 9.20 13.75
N GLY A 174 -12.02 9.49 13.38
CA GLY A 174 -11.46 10.84 13.38
C GLY A 174 -11.45 11.55 12.03
N ILE A 175 -11.94 10.94 10.96
CA ILE A 175 -11.82 11.47 9.58
C ILE A 175 -12.30 12.91 9.48
N ALA A 176 -13.42 13.25 10.10
CA ALA A 176 -13.97 14.61 10.06
C ALA A 176 -13.02 15.65 10.68
N ALA A 177 -12.19 15.23 11.65
CA ALA A 177 -11.26 16.12 12.35
C ALA A 177 -9.97 16.35 11.55
N PHE A 178 -9.46 15.36 10.81
CA PHE A 178 -8.17 15.44 10.14
C PHE A 178 -8.22 15.29 8.61
N ARG A 179 -9.40 15.27 8.01
CA ARG A 179 -9.52 15.36 6.56
C ARG A 179 -8.93 16.69 6.08
N ALA A 180 -7.98 16.63 5.14
CA ALA A 180 -7.46 17.84 4.52
C ALA A 180 -8.54 18.48 3.64
N GLU A 181 -8.73 19.79 3.81
CA GLU A 181 -9.59 20.57 2.94
C GLU A 181 -8.96 20.64 1.53
N ARG A 182 -9.79 20.57 0.49
CA ARG A 182 -9.31 20.82 -0.86
C ARG A 182 -8.86 22.28 -0.92
N ALA A 183 -7.55 22.50 -1.10
CA ALA A 183 -7.07 23.83 -1.42
C ALA A 183 -7.78 24.29 -2.70
N ARG A 184 -8.56 25.38 -2.64
CA ARG A 184 -9.17 25.99 -3.82
C ARG A 184 -8.03 26.39 -4.76
N GLY A 185 -7.80 25.62 -5.84
CA GLY A 185 -6.91 26.00 -6.93
C GLY A 185 -5.61 25.20 -7.11
N VAL A 186 -5.34 24.14 -6.34
CA VAL A 186 -4.21 23.23 -6.63
C VAL A 186 -4.75 21.81 -6.78
N ASP A 187 -5.12 21.49 -8.01
CA ASP A 187 -5.28 20.11 -8.45
C ASP A 187 -3.89 19.45 -8.42
N ARG A 188 -3.79 18.25 -7.84
CA ARG A 188 -2.64 17.35 -7.80
C ARG A 188 -1.78 17.40 -6.54
N GLU A 189 -2.12 16.53 -5.60
CA GLU A 189 -1.11 15.79 -4.87
C GLU A 189 -1.63 14.37 -4.57
N ARG A 190 -1.62 13.53 -5.59
CA ARG A 190 -1.53 12.09 -5.40
C ARG A 190 -0.08 11.83 -5.02
N LEU A 191 0.13 11.28 -3.84
CA LEU A 191 1.45 10.80 -3.42
C LEU A 191 1.95 9.74 -4.43
N PRO A 192 2.96 9.99 -5.23
CA PRO A 192 3.51 9.01 -6.17
C PRO A 192 4.68 8.31 -5.51
N GLY A 193 4.39 7.33 -4.78
CA GLY A 193 5.37 6.36 -4.31
C GLY A 193 4.91 4.94 -4.61
N LEU A 194 3.67 4.83 -5.07
CA LEU A 194 3.07 3.62 -5.61
C LEU A 194 2.49 4.00 -6.99
N ALA A 195 3.40 4.39 -7.92
CA ALA A 195 3.03 4.85 -9.23
C ALA A 195 2.12 3.83 -9.93
N ARG A 196 0.88 4.26 -10.18
CA ARG A 196 0.20 3.83 -11.40
C ARG A 196 1.02 4.38 -12.56
N THR A 197 1.67 3.53 -13.29
CA THR A 197 2.02 3.83 -14.67
C THR A 197 0.70 3.97 -15.40
N GLU A 198 0.26 5.20 -15.62
CA GLU A 198 -0.85 5.49 -16.51
C GLU A 198 -0.38 5.21 -17.95
N GLY A 199 -0.46 3.94 -18.36
CA GLY A 199 -0.61 3.60 -19.74
C GLY A 199 -1.99 4.11 -20.18
N ARG A 200 -2.03 4.97 -21.18
CA ARG A 200 -3.25 5.41 -21.85
C ARG A 200 -4.11 4.20 -22.21
N VAL A 201 -5.13 3.92 -21.43
CA VAL A 201 -6.22 3.02 -21.81
C VAL A 201 -7.35 3.89 -22.35
N GLY A 202 -7.10 4.50 -23.48
CA GLY A 202 -8.17 5.08 -24.28
C GLY A 202 -8.71 3.98 -25.17
N GLY A 203 -9.96 3.56 -24.95
CA GLY A 203 -10.70 2.78 -25.94
C GLY A 203 -11.46 1.53 -25.46
N LEU A 204 -11.39 1.13 -24.19
CA LEU A 204 -12.10 -0.10 -23.76
C LEU A 204 -13.39 0.13 -22.93
N THR A 205 -13.75 1.38 -22.66
CA THR A 205 -14.90 1.69 -21.78
C THR A 205 -16.28 1.45 -22.41
N SER A 206 -16.38 1.25 -23.73
CA SER A 206 -17.67 1.14 -24.40
C SER A 206 -18.28 -0.28 -24.40
N ARG A 207 -17.57 -1.33 -23.96
CA ARG A 207 -18.09 -2.71 -23.97
C ARG A 207 -18.42 -3.28 -22.56
N LEU A 208 -18.15 -2.54 -21.48
CA LEU A 208 -18.33 -3.03 -20.10
C LEU A 208 -19.55 -2.41 -19.38
N GLN A 209 -20.48 -1.81 -20.10
CA GLN A 209 -21.69 -1.24 -19.52
C GLN A 209 -22.74 -2.34 -19.21
N GLY A 210 -22.49 -3.06 -18.12
CA GLY A 210 -23.44 -4.11 -17.73
C GLY A 210 -23.25 -4.71 -16.32
N ARG A 211 -22.71 -3.95 -15.37
CA ARG A 211 -22.77 -4.10 -13.89
C ARG A 211 -21.62 -3.33 -13.26
N PRO A 212 -21.86 -2.31 -12.44
CA PRO A 212 -20.77 -1.37 -12.03
C PRO A 212 -19.68 -2.00 -11.17
N SER A 213 -19.90 -3.10 -10.46
CA SER A 213 -18.88 -3.75 -9.63
C SER A 213 -17.97 -4.73 -10.38
N THR A 214 -18.50 -5.40 -11.42
CA THR A 214 -17.75 -6.41 -12.19
C THR A 214 -16.78 -5.77 -13.17
N GLY A 215 -17.15 -4.64 -13.79
CA GLY A 215 -16.29 -3.90 -14.72
C GLY A 215 -15.00 -3.42 -14.08
N LEU A 216 -15.07 -2.84 -12.90
CA LEU A 216 -13.91 -2.32 -12.18
C LEU A 216 -12.93 -3.43 -11.76
N ALA A 217 -13.45 -4.61 -11.39
CA ALA A 217 -12.61 -5.76 -11.04
C ALA A 217 -11.84 -6.30 -12.26
N LEU A 218 -12.49 -6.36 -13.43
CA LEU A 218 -11.88 -6.78 -14.69
C LEU A 218 -10.80 -5.78 -15.16
N GLU A 219 -11.07 -4.47 -15.06
CA GLU A 219 -10.09 -3.42 -15.39
C GLU A 219 -8.84 -3.51 -14.50
N ARG A 220 -9.02 -3.72 -13.20
CA ARG A 220 -7.91 -3.91 -12.26
C ARG A 220 -7.13 -5.20 -12.55
N GLY A 221 -7.83 -6.28 -12.84
CA GLY A 221 -7.24 -7.56 -13.23
C GLY A 221 -6.37 -7.42 -14.48
N LEU A 222 -6.89 -6.75 -15.51
CA LEU A 222 -6.17 -6.51 -16.77
C LEU A 222 -4.94 -5.62 -16.57
N ALA A 223 -5.07 -4.54 -15.82
CA ALA A 223 -3.93 -3.65 -15.52
C ALA A 223 -2.81 -4.37 -14.77
N GLU A 224 -3.15 -5.27 -13.85
CA GLU A 224 -2.16 -6.07 -13.14
C GLU A 224 -1.54 -7.16 -14.00
N LEU A 225 -2.31 -7.77 -14.90
CA LEU A 225 -1.78 -8.71 -15.88
C LEU A 225 -0.76 -8.03 -16.80
N GLN A 226 -1.08 -6.86 -17.34
CA GLN A 226 -0.16 -6.06 -18.17
C GLN A 226 1.12 -5.66 -17.43
N ARG A 227 1.02 -5.38 -16.13
CA ARG A 227 2.20 -5.14 -15.29
C ARG A 227 3.06 -6.39 -15.11
N ALA A 228 2.45 -7.56 -15.02
CA ALA A 228 3.16 -8.81 -14.95
C ALA A 228 3.86 -9.12 -16.27
N GLU A 229 3.18 -8.90 -17.41
CA GLU A 229 3.72 -9.07 -18.77
C GLU A 229 4.93 -8.16 -19.04
N ALA A 230 4.90 -6.93 -18.55
CA ALA A 230 6.04 -6.01 -18.68
C ALA A 230 7.31 -6.46 -17.92
N ARG A 231 7.18 -7.44 -17.01
CA ARG A 231 8.28 -7.91 -16.16
C ARG A 231 8.68 -9.35 -16.40
N LEU A 232 7.84 -10.12 -17.05
CA LEU A 232 8.01 -11.56 -17.23
C LEU A 232 7.88 -11.92 -18.70
N PRO A 233 8.68 -12.85 -19.23
CA PRO A 233 8.59 -13.30 -20.61
C PRO A 233 7.23 -13.94 -20.93
N HIS A 234 6.61 -14.54 -19.95
CA HIS A 234 5.21 -14.98 -19.95
C HIS A 234 4.67 -15.01 -18.51
N VAL A 235 3.37 -14.88 -18.34
CA VAL A 235 2.70 -14.89 -17.03
C VAL A 235 1.97 -16.22 -16.88
N SER A 236 2.53 -17.17 -16.12
CA SER A 236 1.80 -18.41 -15.86
C SER A 236 0.55 -18.13 -15.03
N ARG A 237 -0.57 -18.79 -15.36
CA ARG A 237 -1.85 -18.66 -14.65
C ARG A 237 -1.68 -18.93 -13.16
N GLY A 238 -1.01 -20.02 -12.82
CA GLY A 238 -0.76 -20.39 -11.42
C GLY A 238 0.05 -19.34 -10.67
N TYR A 239 1.07 -18.76 -11.28
CA TYR A 239 1.83 -17.68 -10.68
C TYR A 239 0.99 -16.42 -10.44
N PHE A 240 0.20 -16.01 -11.42
CA PHE A 240 -0.66 -14.83 -11.30
C PHE A 240 -1.71 -15.01 -10.21
N VAL A 241 -2.30 -16.19 -10.12
CA VAL A 241 -3.33 -16.52 -9.12
C VAL A 241 -2.76 -16.62 -7.70
N THR A 242 -1.59 -17.26 -7.53
CA THR A 242 -1.12 -17.64 -6.19
C THR A 242 0.05 -16.80 -5.67
N ARG A 243 0.88 -16.25 -6.54
CA ARG A 243 2.16 -15.63 -6.17
C ARG A 243 2.31 -14.18 -6.59
N TRP A 244 1.58 -13.70 -7.62
CA TRP A 244 1.63 -12.30 -8.00
C TRP A 244 1.10 -11.43 -6.87
N ARG A 245 1.97 -10.60 -6.30
CA ARG A 245 1.60 -9.71 -5.19
C ARG A 245 1.03 -8.41 -5.74
N SER A 246 -0.26 -8.20 -5.52
CA SER A 246 -0.97 -6.97 -5.81
C SER A 246 -2.10 -6.78 -4.83
N HIS A 247 -2.21 -5.56 -4.32
CA HIS A 247 -3.34 -5.12 -3.47
C HIS A 247 -4.56 -4.69 -4.30
N GLN A 248 -4.45 -4.67 -5.62
CA GLN A 248 -5.56 -4.36 -6.53
C GLN A 248 -6.32 -5.61 -6.98
N LEU A 249 -5.75 -6.79 -6.73
CA LEU A 249 -6.38 -8.08 -6.99
C LEU A 249 -7.00 -8.64 -5.72
N PRO A 250 -8.01 -9.51 -5.85
CA PRO A 250 -8.49 -10.31 -4.73
C PRO A 250 -7.35 -11.09 -4.06
N PRO A 251 -7.54 -11.57 -2.82
CA PRO A 251 -6.59 -12.47 -2.17
C PRO A 251 -6.19 -13.64 -3.09
N ALA A 252 -4.96 -14.15 -2.92
CA ALA A 252 -4.49 -15.31 -3.68
C ALA A 252 -5.43 -16.51 -3.42
N GLY A 253 -5.65 -17.32 -4.46
CA GLY A 253 -6.50 -18.51 -4.37
C GLY A 253 -7.79 -18.37 -5.18
N GLN A 254 -8.89 -18.90 -4.65
CA GLN A 254 -10.15 -19.09 -5.40
C GLN A 254 -10.75 -17.80 -5.98
N GLU A 255 -10.74 -16.71 -5.24
CA GLU A 255 -11.31 -15.44 -5.71
C GLU A 255 -10.52 -14.85 -6.88
N ARG A 256 -9.20 -14.96 -6.84
CA ARG A 256 -8.34 -14.50 -7.94
C ARG A 256 -8.43 -15.44 -9.15
N GLU A 257 -8.58 -16.72 -8.92
CA GLU A 257 -8.88 -17.71 -9.98
C GLU A 257 -10.20 -17.37 -10.69
N ALA A 258 -11.24 -17.05 -9.93
CA ALA A 258 -12.53 -16.61 -10.47
C ALA A 258 -12.39 -15.31 -11.29
N LEU A 259 -11.57 -14.36 -10.83
CA LEU A 259 -11.30 -13.13 -11.58
C LEU A 259 -10.60 -13.42 -12.90
N VAL A 260 -9.58 -14.28 -12.92
CA VAL A 260 -8.89 -14.68 -14.16
C VAL A 260 -9.86 -15.35 -15.12
N GLN A 261 -10.72 -16.22 -14.61
CA GLN A 261 -11.76 -16.86 -15.44
C GLN A 261 -12.73 -15.83 -16.05
N GLN A 262 -13.17 -14.86 -15.25
CA GLN A 262 -14.01 -13.75 -15.74
C GLN A 262 -13.30 -12.90 -16.79
N MET A 263 -12.00 -12.66 -16.64
CA MET A 263 -11.18 -11.93 -17.63
C MET A 263 -11.09 -12.67 -18.96
N ILE A 264 -11.00 -14.01 -18.92
CA ILE A 264 -11.00 -14.86 -20.12
C ILE A 264 -12.39 -14.83 -20.81
N GLU A 265 -13.45 -15.00 -20.04
CA GLU A 265 -14.83 -14.97 -20.52
C GLU A 265 -15.23 -13.59 -21.10
N ALA A 266 -14.72 -12.52 -20.50
CA ALA A 266 -14.89 -11.16 -21.01
C ALA A 266 -14.02 -10.86 -22.24
N GLY A 267 -13.12 -11.78 -22.64
CA GLY A 267 -12.24 -11.63 -23.79
C GLY A 267 -11.15 -10.57 -23.61
N VAL A 268 -10.87 -10.12 -22.38
CA VAL A 268 -9.81 -9.14 -22.08
C VAL A 268 -8.45 -9.79 -21.89
N CYS A 269 -8.40 -11.08 -21.62
CA CYS A 269 -7.19 -11.89 -21.67
C CYS A 269 -7.46 -13.26 -22.31
N GLU A 270 -6.41 -13.94 -22.67
CA GLU A 270 -6.49 -15.30 -23.20
C GLU A 270 -5.47 -16.21 -22.53
N GLU A 271 -5.79 -17.50 -22.47
CA GLU A 271 -4.91 -18.54 -21.99
C GLU A 271 -4.17 -19.19 -23.17
N PHE A 272 -2.90 -19.50 -22.98
CA PHE A 272 -2.07 -20.20 -23.96
C PHE A 272 -1.04 -21.09 -23.27
N GLU A 273 -0.48 -22.02 -24.03
CA GLU A 273 0.62 -22.84 -23.53
C GLU A 273 1.96 -22.12 -23.74
N ALA A 274 2.76 -22.04 -22.67
CA ALA A 274 4.10 -21.53 -22.67
C ALA A 274 5.06 -22.59 -22.13
N THR A 275 6.33 -22.47 -22.48
CA THR A 275 7.38 -23.35 -21.94
C THR A 275 8.12 -22.62 -20.84
N ASP A 276 8.22 -23.23 -19.64
CA ASP A 276 9.00 -22.69 -18.56
C ASP A 276 10.51 -22.88 -18.76
N ALA A 277 11.32 -22.37 -17.83
CA ALA A 277 12.76 -22.44 -17.91
C ALA A 277 13.31 -23.89 -17.79
N ASP A 278 12.50 -24.81 -17.29
CA ASP A 278 12.85 -26.23 -17.14
C ASP A 278 12.34 -27.05 -18.36
N GLY A 279 11.79 -26.41 -19.41
CA GLY A 279 11.29 -27.05 -20.63
C GLY A 279 9.90 -27.67 -20.47
N ARG A 280 9.16 -27.37 -19.37
CA ARG A 280 7.83 -27.93 -19.14
C ARG A 280 6.76 -27.03 -19.71
N SER A 281 5.70 -27.61 -20.27
CA SER A 281 4.52 -26.86 -20.69
C SER A 281 3.76 -26.35 -19.46
N VAL A 282 3.46 -25.03 -19.45
CA VAL A 282 2.69 -24.37 -18.41
C VAL A 282 1.58 -23.55 -19.03
N ARG A 283 0.40 -23.53 -18.39
CA ARG A 283 -0.68 -22.64 -18.80
C ARG A 283 -0.31 -21.21 -18.43
N ALA A 284 -0.23 -20.35 -19.41
CA ALA A 284 0.05 -18.92 -19.28
C ALA A 284 -1.15 -18.09 -19.72
N ILE A 285 -1.21 -16.86 -19.23
CA ILE A 285 -2.25 -15.89 -19.58
C ILE A 285 -1.59 -14.65 -20.15
N ARG A 286 -2.24 -14.03 -21.12
CA ARG A 286 -1.81 -12.74 -21.68
C ARG A 286 -2.99 -11.82 -21.94
N SER A 287 -2.74 -10.53 -21.87
CA SER A 287 -3.71 -9.51 -22.23
C SER A 287 -4.01 -9.56 -23.72
N ARG A 288 -5.27 -9.44 -24.11
CA ARG A 288 -5.61 -9.22 -25.52
C ARG A 288 -5.47 -7.76 -25.86
N ALA A 289 -4.62 -7.44 -26.84
CA ALA A 289 -4.61 -6.12 -27.45
C ALA A 289 -5.98 -5.85 -28.08
N ALA A 290 -6.51 -4.64 -27.92
CA ALA A 290 -7.72 -4.24 -28.63
C ALA A 290 -7.45 -4.38 -30.14
N THR A 291 -8.12 -5.34 -30.77
CA THR A 291 -8.09 -5.50 -32.24
C THR A 291 -8.73 -4.26 -32.85
N THR A 292 -7.92 -3.34 -33.29
CA THR A 292 -8.34 -2.35 -34.27
C THR A 292 -8.58 -3.09 -35.58
N SER A 293 -9.83 -3.35 -35.92
CA SER A 293 -10.22 -3.79 -37.24
C SER A 293 -9.86 -2.67 -38.22
N PRO A 294 -9.12 -2.93 -39.27
CA PRO A 294 -9.04 -2.00 -40.39
C PRO A 294 -10.30 -2.18 -41.25
N GLU A 295 -11.33 -1.40 -40.99
CA GLU A 295 -12.43 -1.25 -41.96
C GLU A 295 -12.02 -0.28 -43.06
N GLY A 296 -11.94 -0.86 -44.27
CA GLY A 296 -12.47 -0.27 -45.48
C GLY A 296 -11.82 1.02 -45.98
N VAL A 297 -10.75 0.88 -46.78
CA VAL A 297 -10.58 1.83 -47.87
C VAL A 297 -11.02 1.09 -49.13
N SER A 298 -12.28 1.31 -49.48
CA SER A 298 -12.80 1.03 -50.84
C SER A 298 -12.16 1.96 -51.81
N ALA A 299 -11.42 1.39 -52.74
CA ALA A 299 -11.03 2.07 -53.97
C ALA A 299 -12.27 2.16 -54.87
N ALA A 300 -12.65 3.36 -55.17
CA ALA A 300 -13.53 3.64 -56.32
C ALA A 300 -12.95 4.78 -57.14
N GLY A 301 -12.77 4.48 -58.44
CA GLY A 301 -12.57 5.44 -59.50
C GLY A 301 -11.15 5.56 -60.03
#